data_a2e0d7de67146ab97c2be324bf0e1c24
#
_entry.id   a2e0d7de67146ab97c2be324bf0e1c24
#
_cell.length_a   1.000
_cell.length_b   1.000
_cell.length_c   1.000
_cell.angle_alpha   90.00
_cell.angle_beta   90.00
_cell.angle_gamma   90.00
#
_symmetry.space_group_name_H-M   'P 1'
#
loop_
_entity.id
_entity.type
_entity.pdbx_description
1 polymer ?
#
loop_
_entity_poly.entity_id
_entity_poly.type
_entity_poly.pdbx_seq_one_letter_code
_entity_poly.pdbx_strand_id
1 'polypeptide(L)'
;MNPWVAKALVLAGTLVMVVIRAPHGHRSRSVKVAASHKTPLETGLLILAWVGFFVPLIWVVSPAFSFAEYPLRNGPLVGGVTCLVIGLWLFYRSHADLGTNWSITLEVREQHQLITQGVYRRIRHPMYLALVLYSVGQALVIPNWVAGPANLFAFAILLALRVRAEERMMLEGFGDEYAAYSARTKRLIPGVW
;
A
#
# COMPACT_ATOMS: atom_id res chain seq x y z
N MET A 1 11.49 26.20 4.35
CA MET A 1 10.03 26.07 4.64
C MET A 1 9.83 25.57 6.05
N ASN A 2 8.65 25.86 6.64
CA ASN A 2 8.33 25.43 8.01
C ASN A 2 8.21 23.88 8.07
N PRO A 3 8.98 23.18 8.92
CA PRO A 3 8.92 21.71 9.05
C PRO A 3 7.54 21.19 9.50
N TRP A 4 6.73 22.02 10.12
CA TRP A 4 5.36 21.68 10.52
C TRP A 4 4.45 21.34 9.33
N VAL A 5 4.71 21.89 8.14
CA VAL A 5 3.97 21.54 6.92
C VAL A 5 4.13 20.06 6.58
N ALA A 6 5.37 19.55 6.59
CA ALA A 6 5.64 18.14 6.34
C ALA A 6 5.01 17.24 7.42
N LYS A 7 5.14 17.62 8.70
CA LYS A 7 4.52 16.87 9.81
C LYS A 7 3.00 16.81 9.69
N ALA A 8 2.36 17.93 9.36
CA ALA A 8 0.91 17.98 9.15
C ALA A 8 0.46 17.11 7.97
N LEU A 9 1.21 17.11 6.86
CA LEU A 9 0.91 16.26 5.70
C LEU A 9 1.03 14.76 6.01
N VAL A 10 2.06 14.37 6.78
CA VAL A 10 2.23 12.97 7.21
C VAL A 10 1.05 12.54 8.09
N LEU A 11 0.69 13.34 9.08
CA LEU A 11 -0.44 13.04 9.97
C LEU A 11 -1.77 12.99 9.21
N ALA A 12 -2.04 13.98 8.35
CA ALA A 12 -3.26 14.02 7.55
C ALA A 12 -3.35 12.82 6.61
N GLY A 13 -2.26 12.51 5.88
CA GLY A 13 -2.21 11.35 4.98
C GLY A 13 -2.42 10.03 5.71
N THR A 14 -1.79 9.87 6.89
CA THR A 14 -1.97 8.68 7.74
C THR A 14 -3.41 8.56 8.24
N LEU A 15 -4.00 9.66 8.72
CA LEU A 15 -5.38 9.67 9.18
C LEU A 15 -6.35 9.28 8.05
N VAL A 16 -6.19 9.87 6.86
CA VAL A 16 -7.01 9.55 5.69
C VAL A 16 -6.88 8.06 5.33
N MET A 17 -5.65 7.51 5.33
CA MET A 17 -5.43 6.09 5.06
C MET A 17 -6.15 5.19 6.08
N VAL A 18 -6.07 5.52 7.37
CA VAL A 18 -6.77 4.78 8.44
C VAL A 18 -8.28 4.86 8.27
N VAL A 19 -8.82 6.06 7.99
CA VAL A 19 -10.27 6.27 7.78
C VAL A 19 -10.77 5.48 6.57
N ILE A 20 -10.02 5.45 5.46
CA ILE A 20 -10.38 4.63 4.29
C ILE A 20 -10.39 3.15 4.65
N ARG A 21 -9.39 2.67 5.38
CA ARG A 21 -9.19 1.24 5.64
C ARG A 21 -10.11 0.67 6.71
N ALA A 22 -10.46 1.45 7.74
CA ALA A 22 -11.20 0.97 8.92
C ALA A 22 -12.53 0.27 8.58
N PRO A 23 -13.44 0.84 7.77
CA PRO A 23 -14.70 0.18 7.44
C PRO A 23 -14.51 -1.11 6.62
N HIS A 24 -13.52 -1.14 5.72
CA HIS A 24 -13.23 -2.32 4.90
C HIS A 24 -12.62 -3.45 5.74
N GLY A 25 -11.73 -3.12 6.69
CA GLY A 25 -11.17 -4.09 7.62
C GLY A 25 -12.23 -4.73 8.53
N HIS A 26 -13.21 -3.97 8.97
CA HIS A 26 -14.32 -4.48 9.79
C HIS A 26 -15.20 -5.45 8.98
N ARG A 27 -15.65 -5.04 7.80
CA ARG A 27 -16.48 -5.87 6.91
C ARG A 27 -15.75 -7.14 6.45
N SER A 28 -14.48 -7.04 6.16
CA SER A 28 -13.65 -8.15 5.74
C SER A 28 -13.53 -9.25 6.82
N ARG A 29 -13.47 -8.88 8.10
CA ARG A 29 -13.37 -9.85 9.22
C ARG A 29 -14.67 -10.63 9.46
N SER A 30 -15.82 -10.18 8.98
CA SER A 30 -17.09 -10.89 9.11
C SER A 30 -17.22 -12.08 8.14
N VAL A 31 -16.38 -12.17 7.11
CA VAL A 31 -16.40 -13.28 6.14
C VAL A 31 -15.37 -14.34 6.56
N LYS A 32 -15.81 -15.60 6.62
CA LYS A 32 -14.94 -16.73 6.99
C LYS A 32 -13.82 -16.93 5.99
N VAL A 33 -12.66 -17.34 6.49
CA VAL A 33 -11.49 -17.69 5.70
C VAL A 33 -11.64 -19.14 5.24
N ALA A 34 -11.63 -19.37 3.93
CA ALA A 34 -11.69 -20.71 3.33
C ALA A 34 -10.30 -21.35 3.26
N ALA A 35 -9.28 -20.58 2.89
CA ALA A 35 -7.89 -21.04 2.86
C ALA A 35 -6.96 -19.91 3.33
N SER A 36 -5.91 -20.27 4.08
CA SER A 36 -4.90 -19.34 4.59
C SER A 36 -3.51 -19.79 4.17
N HIS A 37 -2.79 -18.90 3.49
CA HIS A 37 -1.42 -19.10 3.02
C HIS A 37 -0.40 -18.35 3.88
N LYS A 38 -0.70 -18.19 5.18
CA LYS A 38 0.19 -17.50 6.13
C LYS A 38 1.49 -18.29 6.32
N THR A 39 2.60 -17.65 5.97
CA THR A 39 3.95 -18.18 6.18
C THR A 39 4.72 -17.32 7.16
N PRO A 40 5.79 -17.83 7.80
CA PRO A 40 6.69 -17.00 8.62
C PRO A 40 7.27 -15.82 7.82
N LEU A 41 7.57 -16.04 6.53
CA LEU A 41 8.04 -14.99 5.64
C LEU A 41 6.99 -13.88 5.47
N GLU A 42 5.72 -14.24 5.23
CA GLU A 42 4.64 -13.24 5.13
C GLU A 42 4.50 -12.44 6.42
N THR A 43 4.54 -13.11 7.56
CA THR A 43 4.48 -12.44 8.87
C THR A 43 5.64 -11.45 9.04
N GLY A 44 6.87 -11.87 8.70
CA GLY A 44 8.04 -10.99 8.74
C GLY A 44 7.92 -9.78 7.80
N LEU A 45 7.40 -9.98 6.59
CA LEU A 45 7.16 -8.89 5.63
C LEU A 45 6.10 -7.91 6.12
N LEU A 46 5.04 -8.39 6.76
CA LEU A 46 4.02 -7.52 7.35
C LEU A 46 4.57 -6.73 8.54
N ILE A 47 5.39 -7.35 9.40
CA ILE A 47 6.08 -6.64 10.49
C ILE A 47 7.00 -5.56 9.92
N LEU A 48 7.81 -5.88 8.89
CA LEU A 48 8.67 -4.91 8.22
C LEU A 48 7.86 -3.72 7.66
N ALA A 49 6.74 -4.00 7.00
CA ALA A 49 5.85 -2.95 6.49
C ALA A 49 5.29 -2.08 7.62
N TRP A 50 4.89 -2.66 8.76
CA TRP A 50 4.46 -1.91 9.92
C TRP A 50 5.57 -1.05 10.50
N VAL A 51 6.79 -1.58 10.64
CA VAL A 51 7.95 -0.79 11.09
C VAL A 51 8.17 0.38 10.15
N GLY A 52 8.23 0.15 8.84
CA GLY A 52 8.38 1.22 7.83
C GLY A 52 7.29 2.28 7.91
N PHE A 53 6.05 1.87 8.19
CA PHE A 53 4.91 2.77 8.35
C PHE A 53 5.01 3.64 9.62
N PHE A 54 5.52 3.09 10.73
CA PHE A 54 5.62 3.82 12.00
C PHE A 54 6.83 4.77 12.07
N VAL A 55 7.91 4.53 11.33
CA VAL A 55 9.10 5.40 11.33
C VAL A 55 8.77 6.87 11.00
N PRO A 56 7.98 7.21 9.95
CA PRO A 56 7.52 8.57 9.71
C PRO A 56 6.73 9.17 10.88
N LEU A 57 5.92 8.38 11.58
CA LEU A 57 5.16 8.86 12.73
C LEU A 57 6.05 9.15 13.93
N ILE A 58 7.08 8.32 14.17
CA ILE A 58 8.09 8.59 15.20
C ILE A 58 8.84 9.88 14.89
N TRP A 59 9.19 10.15 13.63
CA TRP A 59 9.79 11.41 13.21
C TRP A 59 8.88 12.62 13.48
N VAL A 60 7.57 12.47 13.35
CA VAL A 60 6.61 13.57 13.64
C VAL A 60 6.64 13.97 15.12
N VAL A 61 6.65 12.96 16.03
CA VAL A 61 6.43 13.17 17.48
C VAL A 61 7.73 13.19 18.31
N SER A 62 8.87 12.87 17.70
CA SER A 62 10.13 12.69 18.41
C SER A 62 11.32 13.30 17.64
N PRO A 63 12.35 13.78 18.31
CA PRO A 63 13.60 14.24 17.70
C PRO A 63 14.56 13.08 17.33
N ALA A 64 14.14 11.83 17.44
CA ALA A 64 15.00 10.65 17.26
C ALA A 64 15.80 10.64 15.94
N PHE A 65 15.27 11.25 14.89
CA PHE A 65 15.90 11.30 13.56
C PHE A 65 16.43 12.71 13.18
N SER A 66 16.57 13.65 14.13
CA SER A 66 17.02 15.02 13.89
C SER A 66 18.41 15.10 13.21
N PHE A 67 19.27 14.11 13.46
CA PHE A 67 20.60 14.01 12.84
C PHE A 67 20.57 13.82 11.32
N ALA A 68 19.44 13.42 10.75
CA ALA A 68 19.26 13.12 9.32
C ALA A 68 18.36 14.16 8.61
N GLU A 69 18.04 15.28 9.25
CA GLU A 69 17.19 16.32 8.67
C GLU A 69 17.92 17.15 7.61
N TYR A 70 17.16 17.59 6.61
CA TYR A 70 17.62 18.52 5.58
C TYR A 70 16.53 19.55 5.24
N PRO A 71 16.86 20.68 4.60
CA PRO A 71 15.87 21.70 4.27
C PRO A 71 14.83 21.20 3.27
N LEU A 72 13.54 21.35 3.60
CA LEU A 72 12.44 21.03 2.67
C LEU A 72 12.44 21.99 1.49
N ARG A 73 12.40 21.46 0.27
CA ARG A 73 12.36 22.22 -0.99
C ARG A 73 10.98 22.14 -1.63
N ASN A 74 10.62 23.18 -2.41
CA ASN A 74 9.31 23.27 -3.05
C ASN A 74 9.05 22.16 -4.07
N GLY A 75 10.05 21.79 -4.89
CA GLY A 75 9.90 20.75 -5.91
C GLY A 75 9.50 19.40 -5.30
N PRO A 76 10.30 18.82 -4.38
CA PRO A 76 9.95 17.59 -3.67
C PRO A 76 8.60 17.70 -2.93
N LEU A 77 8.30 18.84 -2.31
CA LEU A 77 7.01 19.01 -1.63
C LEU A 77 5.83 18.88 -2.60
N VAL A 78 5.85 19.58 -3.73
CA VAL A 78 4.77 19.54 -4.73
C VAL A 78 4.63 18.14 -5.31
N GLY A 79 5.75 17.52 -5.73
CA GLY A 79 5.74 16.14 -6.23
C GLY A 79 5.25 15.14 -5.19
N GLY A 80 5.68 15.30 -3.93
CA GLY A 80 5.27 14.45 -2.83
C GLY A 80 3.78 14.56 -2.51
N VAL A 81 3.24 15.78 -2.44
CA VAL A 81 1.79 16.00 -2.24
C VAL A 81 0.99 15.40 -3.39
N THR A 82 1.44 15.56 -4.63
CA THR A 82 0.78 14.95 -5.80
C THR A 82 0.75 13.43 -5.67
N CYS A 83 1.87 12.80 -5.32
CA CYS A 83 1.93 11.36 -5.09
C CYS A 83 1.02 10.90 -3.93
N LEU A 84 0.97 11.66 -2.82
CA LEU A 84 0.08 11.35 -1.70
C LEU A 84 -1.39 11.40 -2.12
N VAL A 85 -1.81 12.44 -2.83
CA VAL A 85 -3.20 12.61 -3.27
C VAL A 85 -3.61 11.49 -4.22
N ILE A 86 -2.80 11.22 -5.26
CA ILE A 86 -3.09 10.15 -6.23
C ILE A 86 -3.06 8.78 -5.52
N GLY A 87 -2.08 8.55 -4.64
CA GLY A 87 -1.95 7.31 -3.87
C GLY A 87 -3.17 7.06 -2.97
N LEU A 88 -3.62 8.07 -2.21
CA LEU A 88 -4.80 7.96 -1.34
C LEU A 88 -6.09 7.77 -2.14
N TRP A 89 -6.25 8.46 -3.27
CA TRP A 89 -7.38 8.26 -4.17
C TRP A 89 -7.41 6.81 -4.70
N LEU A 90 -6.28 6.32 -5.20
CA LEU A 90 -6.18 4.95 -5.70
C LEU A 90 -6.38 3.91 -4.59
N PHE A 91 -5.89 4.19 -3.38
CA PHE A 91 -6.11 3.35 -2.20
C PHE A 91 -7.59 3.23 -1.85
N TYR A 92 -8.32 4.36 -1.86
CA TYR A 92 -9.77 4.38 -1.67
C TYR A 92 -10.49 3.57 -2.76
N ARG A 93 -10.17 3.82 -4.04
CA ARG A 93 -10.80 3.11 -5.16
C ARG A 93 -10.52 1.60 -5.11
N SER A 94 -9.29 1.21 -4.77
CA SER A 94 -8.93 -0.20 -4.63
C SER A 94 -9.74 -0.91 -3.57
N HIS A 95 -9.96 -0.28 -2.41
CA HIS A 95 -10.80 -0.85 -1.35
C HIS A 95 -12.27 -0.87 -1.73
N ALA A 96 -12.78 0.20 -2.36
CA ALA A 96 -14.18 0.29 -2.78
C ALA A 96 -14.52 -0.78 -3.83
N ASP A 97 -13.66 -0.97 -4.82
CA ASP A 97 -13.88 -1.94 -5.89
C ASP A 97 -13.69 -3.39 -5.42
N LEU A 98 -12.78 -3.65 -4.45
CA LEU A 98 -12.53 -4.98 -3.90
C LEU A 98 -13.60 -5.42 -2.88
N GLY A 99 -14.19 -4.48 -2.17
CA GLY A 99 -15.26 -4.73 -1.21
C GLY A 99 -14.86 -5.72 -0.10
N THR A 100 -15.64 -6.79 0.07
CA THR A 100 -15.41 -7.85 1.08
C THR A 100 -14.30 -8.82 0.71
N ASN A 101 -13.85 -8.82 -0.56
CA ASN A 101 -12.74 -9.68 -1.01
C ASN A 101 -11.36 -9.21 -0.50
N TRP A 102 -11.30 -8.02 0.11
CA TRP A 102 -10.03 -7.49 0.63
C TRP A 102 -9.57 -8.23 1.90
N SER A 103 -8.27 -8.55 1.95
CA SER A 103 -7.59 -9.05 3.16
C SER A 103 -6.19 -8.44 3.33
N ILE A 104 -5.72 -8.34 4.58
CA ILE A 104 -4.33 -7.96 4.89
C ILE A 104 -3.39 -9.13 4.59
N THR A 105 -3.82 -10.33 4.92
CA THR A 105 -3.08 -11.59 4.78
C THR A 105 -3.44 -12.29 3.48
N LEU A 106 -2.57 -13.20 3.02
CA LEU A 106 -2.84 -14.05 1.87
C LEU A 106 -3.89 -15.10 2.25
N GLU A 107 -5.14 -14.78 1.99
CA GLU A 107 -6.30 -15.60 2.33
C GLU A 107 -7.31 -15.62 1.19
N VAL A 108 -7.85 -16.80 0.91
CA VAL A 108 -9.04 -16.97 0.09
C VAL A 108 -10.23 -17.08 1.03
N ARG A 109 -11.26 -16.27 0.81
CA ARG A 109 -12.47 -16.22 1.63
C ARG A 109 -13.56 -17.10 1.02
N GLU A 110 -14.52 -17.51 1.87
CA GLU A 110 -15.75 -18.13 1.35
C GLU A 110 -16.45 -17.15 0.39
N GLN A 111 -16.92 -17.62 -0.76
CA GLN A 111 -17.52 -16.82 -1.84
C GLN A 111 -16.58 -15.75 -2.44
N HIS A 112 -15.25 -15.95 -2.35
CA HIS A 112 -14.29 -15.04 -2.97
C HIS A 112 -14.54 -14.96 -4.49
N GLN A 113 -14.69 -13.75 -4.99
CA GLN A 113 -14.90 -13.49 -6.42
C GLN A 113 -13.68 -12.78 -7.01
N LEU A 114 -13.32 -13.17 -8.22
CA LEU A 114 -12.26 -12.48 -8.95
C LEU A 114 -12.76 -11.08 -9.40
N ILE A 115 -12.22 -10.04 -8.81
CA ILE A 115 -12.58 -8.66 -9.17
C ILE A 115 -11.72 -8.20 -10.34
N THR A 116 -12.37 -7.97 -11.48
CA THR A 116 -11.72 -7.55 -12.75
C THR A 116 -12.24 -6.20 -13.26
N GLN A 117 -13.05 -5.51 -12.45
CA GLN A 117 -13.72 -4.25 -12.79
C GLN A 117 -13.06 -3.03 -12.11
N GLY A 118 -13.53 -1.84 -12.41
CA GLY A 118 -13.04 -0.61 -11.80
C GLY A 118 -11.56 -0.40 -12.06
N VAL A 119 -10.78 -0.12 -11.00
CA VAL A 119 -9.32 0.05 -11.11
C VAL A 119 -8.59 -1.26 -11.44
N TYR A 120 -9.19 -2.42 -11.14
CA TYR A 120 -8.67 -3.75 -11.46
C TYR A 120 -8.79 -4.11 -12.95
N ARG A 121 -9.54 -3.34 -13.74
CA ARG A 121 -9.66 -3.59 -15.18
C ARG A 121 -8.35 -3.41 -15.95
N ARG A 122 -7.44 -2.57 -15.46
CA ARG A 122 -6.19 -2.22 -16.15
C ARG A 122 -4.95 -2.80 -15.52
N ILE A 123 -4.95 -2.94 -14.19
CA ILE A 123 -3.83 -3.47 -13.40
C ILE A 123 -4.36 -4.41 -12.33
N ARG A 124 -3.58 -5.46 -12.02
CA ARG A 124 -3.99 -6.48 -11.05
C ARG A 124 -3.80 -6.07 -9.60
N HIS A 125 -2.81 -5.18 -9.35
CA HIS A 125 -2.43 -4.78 -8.00
C HIS A 125 -2.51 -3.25 -7.79
N PRO A 126 -3.69 -2.63 -8.00
CA PRO A 126 -3.85 -1.18 -7.85
C PRO A 126 -3.61 -0.74 -6.41
N MET A 127 -3.92 -1.59 -5.41
CA MET A 127 -3.64 -1.29 -4.01
C MET A 127 -2.15 -1.20 -3.72
N TYR A 128 -1.34 -2.07 -4.32
CA TYR A 128 0.13 -1.97 -4.19
C TYR A 128 0.68 -0.73 -4.87
N LEU A 129 0.17 -0.36 -6.05
CA LEU A 129 0.53 0.91 -6.68
C LEU A 129 0.17 2.11 -5.81
N ALA A 130 -1.00 2.09 -5.18
CA ALA A 130 -1.42 3.13 -4.25
C ALA A 130 -0.45 3.29 -3.07
N LEU A 131 -0.02 2.18 -2.48
CA LEU A 131 0.94 2.18 -1.37
C LEU A 131 2.35 2.59 -1.80
N VAL A 132 2.78 2.23 -3.01
CA VAL A 132 4.04 2.74 -3.59
C VAL A 132 3.98 4.25 -3.76
N LEU A 133 2.92 4.79 -4.37
CA LEU A 133 2.73 6.23 -4.56
C LEU A 133 2.69 6.96 -3.21
N TYR A 134 1.98 6.41 -2.23
CA TYR A 134 1.94 6.96 -0.88
C TYR A 134 3.33 7.01 -0.24
N SER A 135 4.11 5.93 -0.36
CA SER A 135 5.47 5.83 0.20
C SER A 135 6.46 6.76 -0.51
N VAL A 136 6.35 6.90 -1.84
CA VAL A 136 7.11 7.89 -2.62
C VAL A 136 6.73 9.31 -2.18
N GLY A 137 5.44 9.56 -2.00
CA GLY A 137 4.95 10.84 -1.49
C GLY A 137 5.55 11.19 -0.13
N GLN A 138 5.59 10.24 0.81
CA GLN A 138 6.26 10.42 2.11
C GLN A 138 7.75 10.69 1.95
N ALA A 139 8.46 9.93 1.12
CA ALA A 139 9.89 10.11 0.88
C ALA A 139 10.25 11.50 0.34
N LEU A 140 9.34 12.12 -0.42
CA LEU A 140 9.53 13.45 -0.97
C LEU A 140 9.11 14.58 -0.01
N VAL A 141 8.07 14.35 0.80
CA VAL A 141 7.52 15.36 1.73
C VAL A 141 8.31 15.43 3.03
N ILE A 142 8.85 14.32 3.51
CA ILE A 142 9.59 14.23 4.76
C ILE A 142 11.05 14.64 4.52
N PRO A 143 11.51 15.79 5.00
CA PRO A 143 12.88 16.25 4.80
C PRO A 143 13.85 15.56 5.76
N ASN A 144 13.91 14.23 5.71
CA ASN A 144 14.75 13.40 6.57
C ASN A 144 15.21 12.15 5.82
N TRP A 145 16.52 11.92 5.78
CA TRP A 145 17.14 10.81 5.02
C TRP A 145 16.80 9.42 5.56
N VAL A 146 16.34 9.31 6.79
CA VAL A 146 15.93 8.03 7.42
C VAL A 146 14.42 7.89 7.36
N ALA A 147 13.70 8.83 7.93
CA ALA A 147 12.24 8.74 8.08
C ALA A 147 11.50 8.87 6.74
N GLY A 148 12.01 9.69 5.80
CA GLY A 148 11.39 9.86 4.50
C GLY A 148 11.29 8.56 3.71
N PRO A 149 12.39 7.88 3.41
CA PRO A 149 12.39 6.69 2.58
C PRO A 149 12.03 5.38 3.32
N ALA A 150 11.92 5.38 4.65
CA ALA A 150 11.73 4.17 5.45
C ALA A 150 10.53 3.32 4.99
N ASN A 151 9.37 3.94 4.80
CA ASN A 151 8.18 3.24 4.35
C ASN A 151 8.33 2.73 2.91
N LEU A 152 8.99 3.49 2.04
CA LEU A 152 9.23 3.10 0.65
C LEU A 152 10.10 1.84 0.56
N PHE A 153 11.20 1.77 1.32
CA PHE A 153 12.07 0.59 1.34
C PHE A 153 11.37 -0.63 1.91
N ALA A 154 10.69 -0.49 3.05
CA ALA A 154 9.96 -1.59 3.67
C ALA A 154 8.89 -2.14 2.74
N PHE A 155 8.15 -1.25 2.08
CA PHE A 155 7.07 -1.62 1.18
C PHE A 155 7.58 -2.19 -0.16
N ALA A 156 8.69 -1.69 -0.68
CA ALA A 156 9.32 -2.24 -1.90
C ALA A 156 9.76 -3.70 -1.70
N ILE A 157 10.33 -4.02 -0.54
CA ILE A 157 10.71 -5.40 -0.17
C ILE A 157 9.46 -6.27 -0.08
N LEU A 158 8.43 -5.81 0.64
CA LEU A 158 7.16 -6.53 0.75
C LEU A 158 6.56 -6.79 -0.64
N LEU A 159 6.47 -5.78 -1.48
CA LEU A 159 5.94 -5.88 -2.84
C LEU A 159 6.70 -6.91 -3.68
N ALA A 160 8.03 -6.82 -3.70
CA ALA A 160 8.89 -7.68 -4.52
C ALA A 160 8.72 -9.17 -4.18
N LEU A 161 8.54 -9.49 -2.90
CA LEU A 161 8.45 -10.86 -2.41
C LEU A 161 7.01 -11.39 -2.38
N ARG A 162 6.03 -10.54 -2.09
CA ARG A 162 4.64 -10.95 -1.89
C ARG A 162 3.81 -11.06 -3.17
N VAL A 163 4.04 -10.18 -4.16
CA VAL A 163 3.24 -10.16 -5.40
C VAL A 163 3.22 -11.52 -6.09
N ARG A 164 4.38 -12.21 -6.16
CA ARG A 164 4.45 -13.54 -6.80
C ARG A 164 3.67 -14.60 -6.03
N ALA A 165 3.71 -14.56 -4.70
CA ALA A 165 2.96 -15.50 -3.85
C ALA A 165 1.45 -15.26 -3.98
N GLU A 166 1.03 -13.99 -4.02
CA GLU A 166 -0.37 -13.61 -4.21
C GLU A 166 -0.89 -14.05 -5.59
N GLU A 167 -0.14 -13.80 -6.68
CA GLU A 167 -0.55 -14.25 -8.02
C GLU A 167 -0.62 -15.79 -8.13
N ARG A 168 0.25 -16.52 -7.44
CA ARG A 168 0.17 -17.99 -7.36
C ARG A 168 -1.10 -18.43 -6.63
N MET A 169 -1.38 -17.86 -5.48
CA MET A 169 -2.61 -18.14 -4.72
C MET A 169 -3.86 -17.83 -5.54
N MET A 170 -3.87 -16.73 -6.29
CA MET A 170 -4.98 -16.40 -7.18
C MET A 170 -5.14 -17.39 -8.32
N LEU A 171 -4.04 -17.86 -8.90
CA LEU A 171 -4.07 -18.88 -9.94
C LEU A 171 -4.55 -20.24 -9.41
N GLU A 172 -4.14 -20.63 -8.20
CA GLU A 172 -4.62 -21.84 -7.53
C GLU A 172 -6.11 -21.76 -7.18
N GLY A 173 -6.61 -20.57 -6.79
CA GLY A 173 -8.00 -20.38 -6.40
C GLY A 173 -8.98 -20.18 -7.57
N PHE A 174 -8.55 -19.54 -8.66
CA PHE A 174 -9.42 -19.17 -9.79
C PHE A 174 -9.04 -19.81 -11.13
N GLY A 175 -7.93 -20.57 -11.19
CA GLY A 175 -7.53 -21.32 -12.37
C GLY A 175 -7.50 -20.50 -13.66
N ASP A 176 -8.20 -21.00 -14.68
CA ASP A 176 -8.25 -20.43 -16.03
C ASP A 176 -8.84 -19.02 -16.06
N GLU A 177 -9.76 -18.69 -15.14
CA GLU A 177 -10.33 -17.35 -15.04
C GLU A 177 -9.25 -16.30 -14.70
N TYR A 178 -8.40 -16.62 -13.70
CA TYR A 178 -7.28 -15.75 -13.36
C TYR A 178 -6.21 -15.72 -14.46
N ALA A 179 -5.94 -16.84 -15.11
CA ALA A 179 -5.00 -16.92 -16.23
C ALA A 179 -5.43 -15.99 -17.38
N ALA A 180 -6.71 -16.05 -17.79
CA ALA A 180 -7.29 -15.17 -18.81
C ALA A 180 -7.26 -13.67 -18.39
N TYR A 181 -7.54 -13.38 -17.12
CA TYR A 181 -7.44 -12.03 -16.58
C TYR A 181 -6.01 -11.52 -16.59
N SER A 182 -5.04 -12.33 -16.16
CA SER A 182 -3.62 -11.95 -16.10
C SER A 182 -3.00 -11.73 -17.47
N ALA A 183 -3.48 -12.41 -18.51
CA ALA A 183 -3.02 -12.24 -19.89
C ALA A 183 -3.36 -10.85 -20.47
N ARG A 184 -4.48 -10.25 -20.05
CA ARG A 184 -4.95 -8.94 -20.56
C ARG A 184 -4.63 -7.75 -19.65
N THR A 185 -4.13 -7.97 -18.45
CA THR A 185 -3.84 -6.93 -17.46
C THR A 185 -2.37 -6.93 -17.05
N LYS A 186 -1.89 -5.80 -16.57
CA LYS A 186 -0.52 -5.67 -16.04
C LYS A 186 -0.52 -5.70 -14.51
N ARG A 187 0.65 -5.90 -13.89
CA ARG A 187 0.76 -5.95 -12.42
C ARG A 187 0.48 -4.61 -11.76
N LEU A 188 1.30 -3.60 -12.06
CA LEU A 188 1.26 -2.28 -11.42
C LEU A 188 1.13 -1.14 -12.41
N ILE A 189 1.90 -1.14 -13.51
CA ILE A 189 1.98 -0.03 -14.44
C ILE A 189 1.27 -0.42 -15.74
N PRO A 190 0.17 0.28 -16.11
CA PRO A 190 -0.54 -0.01 -17.34
C PRO A 190 0.40 -0.02 -18.55
N GLY A 191 0.35 -1.08 -19.34
CA GLY A 191 1.17 -1.24 -20.54
C GLY A 191 2.62 -1.67 -20.33
N VAL A 192 3.16 -1.63 -19.10
CA VAL A 192 4.57 -1.90 -18.82
C VAL A 192 4.75 -3.18 -17.99
N TRP A 193 4.30 -3.17 -16.74
CA TRP A 193 4.55 -4.28 -15.79
C TRP A 193 3.39 -4.49 -14.84
#